data_6dcf4f47f885d5491f9193bcf6a2f5d7
#
_entry.id   6dcf4f47f885d5491f9193bcf6a2f5d7
#
_cell.length_a   1.000
_cell.length_b   1.000
_cell.length_c   1.000
_cell.angle_alpha   90.00
_cell.angle_beta   90.00
_cell.angle_gamma   90.00
#
_symmetry.space_group_name_H-M   'P 1'
#
loop_
_entity.id
_entity.type
_entity.pdbx_description
1 polymer ?
#
loop_
_entity_poly.entity_id
_entity_poly.type
_entity_poly.pdbx_seq_one_letter_code
_entity_poly.pdbx_strand_id
1 'polypeptide(L)'
;MGGGYPDWKIPIYQAFKKPNQKLYLLREDSHQKETLEKVKEILDDNQLDFLFIDGDHSYEGVKKDFEMYSPLVRKGGIIAFHDIAPNGILELTGGVSRFWKEIEKKNYYQEIINNQNQEGFGIGILIK
;
A
#
# COMPACT_ATOMS: atom_id res chain seq x y z
N MET A 1 8.80 -13.81 -0.62
CA MET A 1 10.05 -13.05 -0.39
C MET A 1 9.76 -12.02 0.67
N GLY A 2 10.51 -12.01 1.76
CA GLY A 2 10.25 -11.10 2.87
C GLY A 2 10.55 -9.65 2.51
N GLY A 3 9.74 -8.77 3.06
CA GLY A 3 9.66 -7.34 2.86
C GLY A 3 10.95 -6.57 2.68
N GLY A 4 10.96 -5.99 1.73
CA GLY A 4 11.56 -5.18 0.77
C GLY A 4 12.72 -4.25 1.11
N TYR A 5 13.25 -4.06 2.29
CA TYR A 5 14.39 -3.16 2.51
C TYR A 5 15.56 -3.82 3.24
N PRO A 6 16.81 -3.56 2.83
CA PRO A 6 17.99 -4.12 3.46
C PRO A 6 18.27 -3.47 4.83
N ASP A 7 19.03 -4.18 5.69
CA ASP A 7 19.32 -3.75 7.06
C ASP A 7 19.95 -2.37 7.17
N TRP A 8 20.78 -1.99 6.20
CA TRP A 8 21.44 -0.69 6.19
C TRP A 8 20.47 0.50 6.07
N LYS A 9 19.24 0.29 5.58
CA LYS A 9 18.21 1.33 5.52
C LYS A 9 17.52 1.60 6.86
N ILE A 10 17.58 0.67 7.81
CA ILE A 10 16.91 0.81 9.12
C ILE A 10 17.35 2.07 9.87
N PRO A 11 18.68 2.34 10.01
CA PRO A 11 19.12 3.58 10.66
C PRO A 11 18.66 4.85 9.95
N ILE A 12 18.55 4.80 8.61
CA ILE A 12 18.06 5.93 7.81
C ILE A 12 16.59 6.22 8.15
N TYR A 13 15.72 5.20 8.14
CA TYR A 13 14.32 5.38 8.50
C TYR A 13 14.15 5.88 9.93
N GLN A 14 14.96 5.37 10.87
CA GLN A 14 14.96 5.84 12.25
C GLN A 14 15.39 7.30 12.39
N ALA A 15 16.36 7.76 11.57
CA ALA A 15 16.83 9.14 11.56
C ALA A 15 15.80 10.15 11.06
N PHE A 16 14.89 9.73 10.18
CA PHE A 16 13.79 10.58 9.71
C PHE A 16 12.66 10.73 10.73
N LYS A 17 12.57 9.85 11.72
CA LYS A 17 11.54 9.89 12.76
C LYS A 17 11.71 11.12 13.64
N LYS A 18 10.65 11.93 13.76
CA LYS A 18 10.62 13.05 14.72
C LYS A 18 10.46 12.54 16.15
N PRO A 19 10.86 13.33 17.18
CA PRO A 19 10.79 12.89 18.59
C PRO A 19 9.42 12.43 19.06
N ASN A 20 8.36 13.03 18.53
CA ASN A 20 6.96 12.71 18.88
C ASN A 20 6.31 11.64 18.00
N GLN A 21 7.06 11.02 17.09
CA GLN A 21 6.57 9.94 16.22
C GLN A 21 7.01 8.59 16.74
N LYS A 22 6.15 7.59 16.59
CA LYS A 22 6.49 6.18 16.73
C LYS A 22 6.73 5.60 15.33
N LEU A 23 7.77 4.80 15.17
CA LEU A 23 8.10 4.11 13.93
C LEU A 23 8.23 2.62 14.22
N TYR A 24 7.49 1.82 13.51
CA TYR A 24 7.53 0.37 13.56
C TYR A 24 7.98 -0.16 12.19
N LEU A 25 9.02 -0.97 12.17
CA LEU A 25 9.60 -1.55 10.95
C LEU A 25 9.40 -3.05 10.98
N LEU A 26 8.30 -3.52 10.41
CA LEU A 26 8.01 -4.93 10.25
C LEU A 26 8.61 -5.44 8.93
N ARG A 27 9.46 -6.47 9.02
CA ARG A 27 10.08 -7.12 7.84
C ARG A 27 9.51 -8.51 7.68
N GLU A 28 8.23 -8.55 7.40
CA GLU A 28 7.43 -9.77 7.34
C GLU A 28 6.59 -9.78 6.06
N ASP A 29 6.10 -10.94 5.71
CA ASP A 29 5.14 -11.09 4.61
C ASP A 29 3.79 -10.50 5.05
N SER A 30 3.33 -9.44 4.37
CA SER A 30 2.05 -8.77 4.64
C SER A 30 0.84 -9.70 4.47
N HIS A 31 0.99 -10.77 3.69
CA HIS A 31 -0.07 -11.73 3.42
C HIS A 31 -0.25 -12.79 4.53
N GLN A 32 0.58 -12.77 5.56
CA GLN A 32 0.44 -13.67 6.71
C GLN A 32 -0.52 -13.08 7.74
N LYS A 33 -1.37 -13.94 8.30
CA LYS A 33 -2.31 -13.56 9.35
C LYS A 33 -1.60 -13.03 10.59
N GLU A 34 -0.48 -13.62 10.93
CA GLU A 34 0.36 -13.24 12.06
C GLU A 34 0.89 -11.81 11.91
N THR A 35 1.24 -11.40 10.68
CA THR A 35 1.66 -10.02 10.39
C THR A 35 0.51 -9.04 10.57
N LEU A 36 -0.69 -9.39 10.09
CA LEU A 36 -1.89 -8.58 10.30
C LEU A 36 -2.21 -8.41 11.79
N GLU A 37 -2.14 -9.47 12.57
CA GLU A 37 -2.40 -9.39 14.03
C GLU A 37 -1.37 -8.50 14.74
N LYS A 38 -0.08 -8.58 14.39
CA LYS A 38 0.93 -7.64 14.89
C LYS A 38 0.62 -6.19 14.55
N VAL A 39 0.14 -5.90 13.33
CA VAL A 39 -0.28 -4.55 12.96
C VAL A 39 -1.44 -4.08 13.83
N LYS A 40 -2.43 -4.93 14.08
CA LYS A 40 -3.56 -4.61 14.98
C LYS A 40 -3.10 -4.35 16.41
N GLU A 41 -2.18 -5.17 16.94
CA GLU A 41 -1.59 -4.95 18.27
C GLU A 41 -0.86 -3.60 18.36
N ILE A 42 -0.10 -3.22 17.32
CA ILE A 42 0.58 -1.91 17.25
C ILE A 42 -0.43 -0.76 17.21
N LEU A 43 -1.54 -0.94 16.53
CA LEU A 43 -2.59 0.06 16.43
C LEU A 43 -3.36 0.27 17.73
N ASP A 44 -3.41 -0.75 18.62
CA ASP A 44 -4.03 -0.65 19.94
C ASP A 44 -5.44 -0.04 19.88
N ASP A 45 -6.33 -0.68 19.13
CA ASP A 45 -7.70 -0.26 18.81
C ASP A 45 -7.84 1.06 18.01
N ASN A 46 -6.73 1.72 17.68
CA ASN A 46 -6.77 2.87 16.78
C ASN A 46 -6.94 2.42 15.34
N GLN A 47 -7.44 3.32 14.50
CA GLN A 47 -7.58 3.12 13.08
C GLN A 47 -6.50 3.89 12.31
N LEU A 48 -6.19 3.42 11.09
CA LEU A 48 -5.27 4.11 10.19
C LEU A 48 -5.94 5.34 9.57
N ASP A 49 -5.24 6.45 9.54
CA ASP A 49 -5.60 7.63 8.73
C ASP A 49 -5.22 7.43 7.26
N PHE A 50 -4.13 6.69 7.02
CA PHE A 50 -3.55 6.50 5.72
C PHE A 50 -2.94 5.09 5.60
N LEU A 51 -3.25 4.41 4.49
CA LEU A 51 -2.65 3.15 4.08
C LEU A 51 -2.02 3.32 2.70
N PHE A 52 -0.76 2.95 2.53
CA PHE A 52 -0.09 2.93 1.22
C PHE A 52 0.29 1.50 0.85
N ILE A 53 -0.23 1.02 -0.28
CA ILE A 53 0.01 -0.34 -0.79
C ILE A 53 1.01 -0.25 -1.94
N ASP A 54 2.21 -0.78 -1.70
CA ASP A 54 3.34 -0.80 -2.64
C ASP A 54 4.20 -2.06 -2.38
N GLY A 55 3.55 -3.21 -2.32
CA GLY A 55 4.18 -4.48 -1.98
C GLY A 55 4.26 -5.44 -3.16
N ASP A 56 3.41 -6.45 -3.18
CA ASP A 56 3.30 -7.42 -4.26
C ASP A 56 2.48 -6.83 -5.42
N HIS A 57 3.12 -6.61 -6.57
CA HIS A 57 2.51 -6.01 -7.76
C HIS A 57 1.68 -7.01 -8.60
N SER A 58 1.55 -8.27 -8.17
CA SER A 58 0.60 -9.19 -8.77
C SER A 58 -0.84 -8.77 -8.45
N TYR A 59 -1.79 -9.15 -9.30
CA TYR A 59 -3.21 -8.88 -9.05
C TYR A 59 -3.68 -9.49 -7.71
N GLU A 60 -3.32 -10.73 -7.44
CA GLU A 60 -3.71 -11.42 -6.21
C GLU A 60 -3.03 -10.82 -4.98
N GLY A 61 -1.77 -10.37 -5.12
CA GLY A 61 -1.02 -9.74 -4.04
C GLY A 61 -1.62 -8.41 -3.62
N VAL A 62 -1.79 -7.47 -4.55
CA VAL A 62 -2.37 -6.16 -4.24
C VAL A 62 -3.81 -6.27 -3.72
N LYS A 63 -4.60 -7.20 -4.28
CA LYS A 63 -5.96 -7.48 -3.81
C LYS A 63 -5.95 -7.98 -2.38
N LYS A 64 -5.06 -8.91 -2.05
CA LYS A 64 -4.94 -9.46 -0.69
C LYS A 64 -4.50 -8.40 0.31
N ASP A 65 -3.50 -7.58 -0.02
CA ASP A 65 -3.11 -6.45 0.82
C ASP A 65 -4.29 -5.50 1.07
N PHE A 66 -5.04 -5.15 0.03
CA PHE A 66 -6.22 -4.32 0.17
C PHE A 66 -7.29 -4.96 1.07
N GLU A 67 -7.64 -6.22 0.84
CA GLU A 67 -8.66 -6.93 1.61
C GLU A 67 -8.28 -7.08 3.09
N MET A 68 -7.00 -7.32 3.37
CA MET A 68 -6.50 -7.51 4.75
C MET A 68 -6.39 -6.20 5.53
N TYR A 69 -5.91 -5.12 4.90
CA TYR A 69 -5.53 -3.90 5.61
C TYR A 69 -6.50 -2.73 5.43
N SER A 70 -7.29 -2.67 4.35
CA SER A 70 -8.29 -1.61 4.18
C SER A 70 -9.32 -1.55 5.30
N PRO A 71 -9.75 -2.65 5.96
CA PRO A 71 -10.64 -2.58 7.10
C PRO A 71 -10.10 -1.78 8.27
N LEU A 72 -8.78 -1.71 8.43
CA LEU A 72 -8.10 -0.97 9.49
C LEU A 72 -8.11 0.56 9.28
N VAL A 73 -8.37 1.02 8.06
CA VAL A 73 -8.46 2.45 7.75
C VAL A 73 -9.80 3.00 8.24
N ARG A 74 -9.79 4.15 8.92
CA ARG A 74 -11.01 4.80 9.39
C ARG A 74 -11.88 5.34 8.26
N LYS A 75 -13.15 5.61 8.54
CA LYS A 75 -14.03 6.34 7.61
C LYS A 75 -13.46 7.74 7.33
N GLY A 76 -13.41 8.11 6.05
CA GLY A 76 -12.76 9.33 5.56
C GLY A 76 -11.22 9.26 5.57
N GLY A 77 -10.63 8.11 5.87
CA GLY A 77 -9.20 7.86 5.72
C GLY A 77 -8.83 7.57 4.26
N ILE A 78 -7.55 7.58 3.98
CA ILE A 78 -7.00 7.45 2.63
C ILE A 78 -6.35 6.08 2.45
N ILE A 79 -6.63 5.44 1.30
CA ILE A 79 -5.92 4.25 0.83
C ILE A 79 -5.27 4.60 -0.50
N ALA A 80 -3.95 4.49 -0.59
CA ALA A 80 -3.20 4.79 -1.79
C ALA A 80 -2.51 3.53 -2.35
N PHE A 81 -2.43 3.45 -3.67
CA PHE A 81 -1.80 2.37 -4.42
C PHE A 81 -0.72 2.93 -5.33
N HIS A 82 0.45 2.31 -5.34
CA HIS A 82 1.49 2.59 -6.32
C HIS A 82 1.25 1.78 -7.61
N ASP A 83 1.81 2.23 -8.73
CA ASP A 83 1.81 1.54 -10.03
C ASP A 83 0.42 1.28 -10.67
N ILE A 84 -0.48 2.25 -10.54
CA ILE A 84 -1.84 2.15 -11.11
C ILE A 84 -1.90 2.34 -12.63
N ALA A 85 -0.89 2.98 -13.24
CA ALA A 85 -0.85 3.18 -14.68
C ALA A 85 -0.55 1.83 -15.40
N PRO A 86 -1.22 1.56 -16.53
CA PRO A 86 -0.96 0.34 -17.30
C PRO A 86 0.51 0.29 -17.73
N ASN A 87 1.14 -0.87 -17.60
CA ASN A 87 2.50 -1.08 -18.11
C ASN A 87 2.45 -2.01 -19.33
N GLY A 88 2.65 -1.44 -20.53
CA GLY A 88 2.51 -2.16 -21.79
C GLY A 88 3.58 -3.24 -22.06
N ILE A 89 4.66 -3.29 -21.27
CA ILE A 89 5.81 -4.17 -21.55
C ILE A 89 6.10 -5.16 -20.42
N LEU A 90 5.73 -4.86 -19.18
CA LEU A 90 6.04 -5.70 -18.03
C LEU A 90 4.77 -6.14 -17.32
N GLU A 91 4.36 -7.38 -17.51
CA GLU A 91 3.29 -8.04 -16.74
C GLU A 91 3.48 -7.95 -15.22
N LEU A 92 4.67 -7.55 -14.76
CA LEU A 92 5.05 -7.45 -13.35
C LEU A 92 4.28 -6.38 -12.57
N THR A 93 3.83 -5.30 -13.23
CA THR A 93 3.03 -4.24 -12.57
C THR A 93 1.57 -4.21 -13.06
N GLY A 94 1.27 -4.97 -14.10
CA GLY A 94 -0.07 -5.05 -14.69
C GLY A 94 -1.17 -5.54 -13.72
N GLY A 95 -0.77 -6.22 -12.66
CA GLY A 95 -1.69 -6.70 -11.62
C GLY A 95 -2.32 -5.56 -10.83
N VAL A 96 -1.53 -4.57 -10.42
CA VAL A 96 -2.02 -3.38 -9.68
C VAL A 96 -2.96 -2.55 -10.55
N SER A 97 -2.56 -2.25 -11.78
CA SER A 97 -3.39 -1.49 -12.73
C SER A 97 -4.75 -2.18 -12.97
N ARG A 98 -4.75 -3.50 -13.15
CA ARG A 98 -5.97 -4.28 -13.32
C ARG A 98 -6.86 -4.22 -12.09
N PHE A 99 -6.32 -4.42 -10.89
CA PHE A 99 -7.07 -4.35 -9.65
C PHE A 99 -7.61 -2.94 -9.40
N TRP A 100 -6.79 -1.91 -9.67
CA TRP A 100 -7.19 -0.51 -9.56
C TRP A 100 -8.44 -0.22 -10.38
N LYS A 101 -8.48 -0.63 -11.65
CA LYS A 101 -9.64 -0.45 -12.54
C LYS A 101 -10.93 -1.14 -12.07
N GLU A 102 -10.84 -2.13 -11.21
CA GLU A 102 -12.01 -2.77 -10.61
C GLU A 102 -12.56 -1.97 -9.43
N ILE A 103 -11.67 -1.39 -8.60
CA ILE A 103 -12.07 -0.75 -7.34
C ILE A 103 -12.36 0.74 -7.51
N GLU A 104 -11.70 1.44 -8.44
CA GLU A 104 -11.94 2.87 -8.68
C GLU A 104 -13.42 3.18 -8.95
N LYS A 105 -14.09 2.36 -9.75
CA LYS A 105 -15.50 2.55 -10.16
C LYS A 105 -16.50 2.46 -9.01
N LYS A 106 -16.11 1.89 -7.89
CA LYS A 106 -16.97 1.63 -6.73
C LYS A 106 -16.75 2.61 -5.59
N ASN A 107 -15.74 3.48 -5.70
CA ASN A 107 -15.26 4.32 -4.63
C ASN A 107 -15.08 5.76 -5.07
N TYR A 108 -14.96 6.67 -4.12
CA TYR A 108 -14.49 8.02 -4.40
C TYR A 108 -12.98 7.96 -4.61
N TYR A 109 -12.50 8.29 -5.79
CA TYR A 109 -11.11 8.10 -6.16
C TYR A 109 -10.48 9.33 -6.82
N GLN A 110 -9.15 9.38 -6.78
CA GLN A 110 -8.30 10.32 -7.51
C GLN A 110 -7.07 9.59 -8.04
N GLU A 111 -6.61 9.96 -9.23
CA GLU A 111 -5.36 9.47 -9.81
C GLU A 111 -4.33 10.60 -9.88
N ILE A 112 -3.09 10.29 -9.51
CA ILE A 112 -1.92 11.16 -9.68
C ILE A 112 -1.02 10.48 -10.69
N ILE A 113 -1.13 10.92 -11.94
CA ILE A 113 -0.37 10.44 -13.09
C ILE A 113 0.22 11.64 -13.84
N ASN A 114 1.37 11.46 -14.51
CA ASN A 114 2.02 12.51 -15.27
C ASN A 114 1.26 12.85 -16.55
N ASN A 115 0.79 11.84 -17.27
CA ASN A 115 -0.09 11.98 -18.44
C ASN A 115 -0.87 10.68 -18.68
N GLN A 116 -1.95 10.75 -19.48
CA GLN A 116 -2.85 9.61 -19.72
C GLN A 116 -2.21 8.44 -20.47
N ASN A 117 -1.10 8.67 -21.17
CA ASN A 117 -0.37 7.64 -21.92
C ASN A 117 0.88 7.15 -21.17
N GLN A 118 0.99 7.48 -19.90
CA GLN A 118 2.08 7.04 -19.04
C GLN A 118 2.07 5.50 -18.92
N GLU A 119 3.24 4.91 -19.10
CA GLU A 119 3.45 3.48 -18.87
C GLU A 119 4.05 3.26 -17.49
N GLY A 120 3.34 2.51 -16.65
CA GLY A 120 3.74 2.24 -15.26
C GLY A 120 3.65 3.44 -14.32
N PHE A 121 4.05 3.23 -13.07
CA PHE A 121 3.98 4.24 -12.01
C PHE A 121 2.55 4.79 -11.76
N GLY A 122 2.48 6.00 -11.21
CA GLY A 122 1.22 6.62 -10.82
C GLY A 122 0.71 6.16 -9.46
N ILE A 123 -0.08 7.02 -8.83
CA ILE A 123 -0.68 6.76 -7.53
C ILE A 123 -2.19 6.86 -7.65
N GLY A 124 -2.88 5.81 -7.26
CA GLY A 124 -4.33 5.80 -7.09
C GLY A 124 -4.70 6.07 -5.64
N ILE A 125 -5.69 6.89 -5.41
CA ILE A 125 -6.16 7.28 -4.08
C ILE A 125 -7.64 6.94 -3.96
N LEU A 126 -8.00 6.20 -2.92
CA LEU A 126 -9.39 5.99 -2.50
C LEU A 126 -9.63 6.72 -1.18
N ILE A 127 -10.83 7.28 -1.02
CA ILE A 127 -11.34 7.78 0.26
C ILE A 127 -12.37 6.78 0.78
N LYS A 128 -12.11 6.23 1.99
CA LYS A 128 -12.96 5.22 2.62
C LYS A 128 -14.24 5.80 3.21
#